data_b358152a690cadcafdcd588413a8ad28
#
_entry.id   b358152a690cadcafdcd588413a8ad28
#
_cell.length_a   1.000
_cell.length_b   1.000
_cell.length_c   1.000
_cell.angle_alpha   90.00
_cell.angle_beta   90.00
_cell.angle_gamma   90.00
#
_symmetry.space_group_name_H-M   'P 1'
#
loop_
_entity.id
_entity.type
_entity.pdbx_description
1 polymer ?
#
loop_
_entity_poly.entity_id
_entity_poly.type
_entity_poly.pdbx_seq_one_letter_code
_entity_poly.pdbx_strand_id
1 'polypeptide(L)'
;MVIIKYTPVSCRSMAVGGVQKRAYNQVVHGIFKISDKDFAVIAGTSVRSLARLRPDDLLPFQTAEVIISLMRAHQKATEIFGSEEKSVEWLKSPNTVLGGISPVQALNSRFGAEEVMDILGRIEYGVYS
;
A
#
# COMPACT_ATOMS: atom_id res chain seq x y z
N MET A 1 -18.13 4.12 -9.64
CA MET A 1 -16.91 4.23 -8.81
C MET A 1 -15.74 4.61 -9.71
N VAL A 2 -15.04 5.65 -9.34
CA VAL A 2 -13.89 6.10 -10.13
C VAL A 2 -12.72 5.16 -9.84
N ILE A 3 -12.20 4.52 -10.89
CA ILE A 3 -11.00 3.70 -10.76
C ILE A 3 -9.81 4.61 -10.87
N ILE A 4 -9.07 4.76 -9.80
CA ILE A 4 -7.85 5.55 -9.80
C ILE A 4 -6.71 4.64 -10.25
N LYS A 5 -6.10 4.99 -11.38
CA LYS A 5 -4.88 4.31 -11.83
C LYS A 5 -3.69 4.98 -11.16
N TYR A 6 -2.94 4.21 -10.43
CA TYR A 6 -1.76 4.69 -9.76
C TYR A 6 -0.54 4.42 -10.64
N THR A 7 -0.08 5.45 -11.31
CA THR A 7 1.14 5.41 -12.10
C THR A 7 2.29 5.99 -11.26
N PRO A 8 3.56 5.80 -11.66
CA PRO A 8 4.67 6.46 -10.99
C PRO A 8 4.50 7.99 -10.93
N VAL A 9 3.87 8.58 -11.94
CA VAL A 9 3.59 10.02 -11.97
C VAL A 9 2.54 10.37 -10.91
N SER A 10 1.46 9.58 -10.79
CA SER A 10 0.43 9.80 -9.77
C SER A 10 1.02 9.71 -8.37
N CYS A 11 1.85 8.69 -8.11
CA CYS A 11 2.49 8.52 -6.80
C CYS A 11 3.40 9.70 -6.48
N ARG A 12 4.12 10.20 -7.48
CA ARG A 12 4.99 11.36 -7.30
C ARG A 12 4.18 12.62 -6.98
N SER A 13 3.08 12.83 -7.68
CA SER A 13 2.18 13.96 -7.42
C SER A 13 1.62 13.91 -6.01
N MET A 14 1.24 12.72 -5.55
CA MET A 14 0.74 12.52 -4.19
C MET A 14 1.82 12.79 -3.16
N ALA A 15 3.06 12.38 -3.42
CA ALA A 15 4.17 12.64 -2.50
C ALA A 15 4.43 14.13 -2.32
N VAL A 16 4.24 14.93 -3.38
CA VAL A 16 4.45 16.37 -3.35
C VAL A 16 3.22 17.11 -2.81
N GLY A 17 2.03 16.74 -3.29
CA GLY A 17 0.77 17.40 -2.95
C GLY A 17 0.03 16.83 -1.74
N GLY A 18 0.49 15.69 -1.22
CA GLY A 18 -0.18 14.97 -0.14
C GLY A 18 -1.22 13.99 -0.67
N VAL A 19 -1.76 13.19 0.24
CA VAL A 19 -2.78 12.18 -0.06
C VAL A 19 -4.03 12.52 0.71
N GLN A 20 -5.17 12.60 0.02
CA GLN A 20 -6.45 12.88 0.65
C GLN A 20 -7.04 11.61 1.27
N LYS A 21 -7.87 11.81 2.30
CA LYS A 21 -8.62 10.70 2.93
C LYS A 21 -9.44 9.92 1.90
N ARG A 22 -9.92 10.57 0.85
CA ARG A 22 -10.65 9.95 -0.25
C ARG A 22 -9.84 8.83 -0.89
N ALA A 23 -8.56 9.09 -1.15
CA ALA A 23 -7.65 8.08 -1.72
C ALA A 23 -7.43 6.92 -0.73
N TYR A 24 -7.27 7.24 0.54
CA TYR A 24 -7.20 6.23 1.60
C TYR A 24 -8.40 5.28 1.55
N ASN A 25 -9.61 5.85 1.50
CA ASN A 25 -10.83 5.04 1.48
C ASN A 25 -10.87 4.12 0.26
N GLN A 26 -10.45 4.61 -0.90
CA GLN A 26 -10.45 3.81 -2.12
C GLN A 26 -9.42 2.69 -2.09
N VAL A 27 -8.24 2.96 -1.56
CA VAL A 27 -7.14 1.98 -1.53
C VAL A 27 -7.35 0.98 -0.39
N VAL A 28 -7.47 1.47 0.83
CA VAL A 28 -7.50 0.61 2.02
C VAL A 28 -8.81 -0.17 2.10
N HIS A 29 -9.93 0.51 1.94
CA HIS A 29 -11.24 -0.15 2.05
C HIS A 29 -11.69 -0.74 0.73
N GLY A 30 -11.48 -0.03 -0.38
CA GLY A 30 -12.00 -0.44 -1.68
C GLY A 30 -11.19 -1.56 -2.33
N ILE A 31 -9.88 -1.43 -2.38
CA ILE A 31 -9.01 -2.39 -3.07
C ILE A 31 -8.58 -3.51 -2.12
N PHE A 32 -7.98 -3.15 -0.98
CA PHE A 32 -7.37 -4.13 -0.08
C PHE A 32 -8.34 -4.69 0.95
N LYS A 33 -9.45 -4.03 1.18
CA LYS A 33 -10.46 -4.44 2.18
C LYS A 33 -9.84 -4.66 3.55
N ILE A 34 -8.96 -3.74 3.93
CA ILE A 34 -8.32 -3.71 5.24
C ILE A 34 -9.14 -2.79 6.14
N SER A 35 -9.39 -3.21 7.38
CA SER A 35 -10.11 -2.38 8.35
C SER A 35 -9.24 -1.21 8.81
N ASP A 36 -9.88 -0.15 9.29
CA ASP A 36 -9.15 0.98 9.89
C ASP A 36 -8.31 0.54 11.07
N LYS A 37 -8.79 -0.43 11.85
CA LYS A 37 -8.08 -0.97 12.99
C LYS A 37 -6.76 -1.61 12.57
N ASP A 38 -6.79 -2.45 11.56
CA ASP A 38 -5.59 -3.14 11.08
C ASP A 38 -4.64 -2.15 10.39
N PHE A 39 -5.18 -1.25 9.60
CA PHE A 39 -4.35 -0.26 8.92
C PHE A 39 -3.70 0.73 9.88
N ALA A 40 -4.40 1.11 10.94
CA ALA A 40 -3.86 2.01 11.96
C ALA A 40 -2.58 1.45 12.59
N VAL A 41 -2.55 0.13 12.84
CA VAL A 41 -1.36 -0.54 13.36
C VAL A 41 -0.20 -0.41 12.38
N ILE A 42 -0.45 -0.66 11.10
CA ILE A 42 0.58 -0.57 10.05
C ILE A 42 1.11 0.86 9.93
N ALA A 43 0.22 1.83 9.92
CA ALA A 43 0.59 3.23 9.69
C ALA A 43 1.07 3.96 10.95
N GLY A 44 1.00 3.32 12.11
CA GLY A 44 1.39 3.96 13.38
C GLY A 44 0.47 5.08 13.80
N THR A 45 -0.81 4.96 13.50
CA THR A 45 -1.84 5.94 13.87
C THR A 45 -2.96 5.25 14.64
N SER A 46 -4.05 5.95 14.91
CA SER A 46 -5.21 5.40 15.61
C SER A 46 -6.45 5.43 14.71
N VAL A 47 -7.40 4.52 14.99
CA VAL A 47 -8.69 4.51 14.31
C VAL A 47 -9.39 5.86 14.47
N ARG A 48 -9.28 6.44 15.66
CA ARG A 48 -9.89 7.74 15.96
C ARG A 48 -9.33 8.85 15.07
N SER A 49 -8.01 8.86 14.86
CA SER A 49 -7.37 9.85 13.99
C SER A 49 -7.83 9.70 12.56
N LEU A 50 -7.96 8.45 12.07
CA LEU A 50 -8.45 8.18 10.73
C LEU A 50 -9.92 8.58 10.56
N ALA A 51 -10.74 8.30 11.57
CA ALA A 51 -12.17 8.58 11.52
C ALA A 51 -12.50 10.08 11.53
N ARG A 52 -11.63 10.92 12.08
CA ARG A 52 -11.81 12.36 12.12
C ARG A 52 -11.64 13.05 10.79
N LEU A 53 -10.97 12.40 9.85
CA LEU A 53 -10.64 13.00 8.55
C LEU A 53 -11.86 12.98 7.64
N ARG A 54 -12.09 14.13 6.97
CA ARG A 54 -13.07 14.24 5.90
C ARG A 54 -12.47 13.75 4.59
N PRO A 55 -13.29 13.38 3.60
CA PRO A 55 -12.74 12.89 2.32
C PRO A 55 -11.73 13.81 1.65
N ASP A 56 -11.89 15.12 1.78
CA ASP A 56 -10.98 16.10 1.16
C ASP A 56 -9.78 16.47 2.04
N ASP A 57 -9.76 16.03 3.29
CA ASP A 57 -8.65 16.32 4.20
C ASP A 57 -7.41 15.52 3.78
N LEU A 58 -6.25 16.12 3.97
CA LEU A 58 -4.99 15.44 3.74
C LEU A 58 -4.67 14.52 4.91
N LEU A 59 -4.11 13.35 4.58
CA LEU A 59 -3.61 12.44 5.59
C LEU A 59 -2.34 13.00 6.23
N PRO A 60 -2.07 12.64 7.51
CA PRO A 60 -0.76 12.92 8.09
C PRO A 60 0.34 12.32 7.21
N PHE A 61 1.50 12.97 7.21
CA PHE A 61 2.61 12.61 6.33
C PHE A 61 2.96 11.11 6.42
N GLN A 62 3.08 10.58 7.62
CA GLN A 62 3.47 9.19 7.82
C GLN A 62 2.42 8.22 7.26
N THR A 63 1.16 8.51 7.44
CA THR A 63 0.06 7.71 6.89
C THR A 63 0.07 7.78 5.36
N ALA A 64 0.29 8.97 4.81
CA ALA A 64 0.37 9.16 3.37
C ALA A 64 1.52 8.36 2.75
N GLU A 65 2.67 8.31 3.42
CA GLU A 65 3.83 7.53 2.96
C GLU A 65 3.48 6.04 2.84
N VAL A 66 2.76 5.49 3.81
CA VAL A 66 2.34 4.09 3.76
C VAL A 66 1.39 3.84 2.59
N ILE A 67 0.45 4.76 2.36
CA ILE A 67 -0.48 4.64 1.23
C ILE A 67 0.27 4.66 -0.10
N ILE A 68 1.23 5.56 -0.27
CA ILE A 68 2.03 5.66 -1.49
C ILE A 68 2.81 4.36 -1.70
N SER A 69 3.44 3.84 -0.66
CA SER A 69 4.18 2.57 -0.73
C SER A 69 3.26 1.41 -1.12
N LEU A 70 2.05 1.38 -0.55
CA LEU A 70 1.07 0.34 -0.86
C LEU A 70 0.64 0.39 -2.32
N MET A 71 0.40 1.59 -2.85
CA MET A 71 0.01 1.75 -4.25
C MET A 71 1.13 1.34 -5.21
N ARG A 72 2.37 1.72 -4.90
CA ARG A 72 3.53 1.33 -5.71
C ARG A 72 3.70 -0.18 -5.74
N ALA A 73 3.61 -0.82 -4.58
CA ALA A 73 3.72 -2.28 -4.48
C ALA A 73 2.57 -2.97 -5.22
N HIS A 74 1.35 -2.46 -5.09
CA HIS A 74 0.18 -3.01 -5.77
C HIS A 74 0.31 -2.92 -7.29
N GLN A 75 0.76 -1.78 -7.79
CA GLN A 75 0.96 -1.61 -9.23
C GLN A 75 1.98 -2.61 -9.76
N LYS A 76 3.11 -2.73 -9.08
CA LYS A 76 4.17 -3.66 -9.48
C LYS A 76 3.70 -5.10 -9.42
N ALA A 77 3.03 -5.48 -8.34
CA ALA A 77 2.51 -6.83 -8.17
C ALA A 77 1.44 -7.15 -9.21
N THR A 78 0.57 -6.19 -9.54
CA THR A 78 -0.44 -6.37 -10.59
C THR A 78 0.21 -6.65 -11.94
N GLU A 79 1.26 -5.94 -12.28
CA GLU A 79 2.01 -6.16 -13.52
C GLU A 79 2.63 -7.56 -13.55
N ILE A 80 3.23 -7.98 -12.44
CA ILE A 80 3.93 -9.27 -12.35
C ILE A 80 2.96 -10.44 -12.38
N PHE A 81 1.89 -10.36 -11.60
CA PHE A 81 0.94 -11.47 -11.45
C PHE A 81 -0.21 -11.46 -12.45
N GLY A 82 -0.36 -10.36 -13.17
CA GLY A 82 -1.36 -10.24 -14.22
C GLY A 82 -2.78 -9.94 -13.76
N SER A 83 -3.01 -9.74 -12.47
CA SER A 83 -4.33 -9.34 -11.97
C SER A 83 -4.25 -8.61 -10.64
N GLU A 84 -5.22 -7.73 -10.40
CA GLU A 84 -5.31 -7.00 -9.14
C GLU A 84 -5.63 -7.95 -7.97
N GLU A 85 -6.45 -8.96 -8.23
CA GLU A 85 -6.81 -9.95 -7.20
C GLU A 85 -5.59 -10.70 -6.69
N LYS A 86 -4.75 -11.16 -7.60
CA LYS A 86 -3.51 -11.86 -7.23
C LYS A 86 -2.54 -10.94 -6.50
N SER A 87 -2.48 -9.69 -6.91
CA SER A 87 -1.66 -8.70 -6.22
C SER A 87 -2.10 -8.52 -4.77
N VAL A 88 -3.41 -8.31 -4.56
CA VAL A 88 -3.97 -8.14 -3.21
C VAL A 88 -3.72 -9.38 -2.36
N GLU A 89 -3.96 -10.57 -2.93
CA GLU A 89 -3.72 -11.82 -2.22
C GLU A 89 -2.26 -11.94 -1.78
N TRP A 90 -1.33 -11.69 -2.68
CA TRP A 90 0.10 -11.76 -2.37
C TRP A 90 0.50 -10.74 -1.30
N LEU A 91 0.04 -9.51 -1.45
CA LEU A 91 0.40 -8.42 -0.52
C LEU A 91 -0.17 -8.63 0.88
N LYS A 92 -1.29 -9.32 1.00
CA LYS A 92 -1.94 -9.58 2.30
C LYS A 92 -1.52 -10.91 2.93
N SER A 93 -0.77 -11.75 2.22
CA SER A 93 -0.40 -13.07 2.72
C SER A 93 0.95 -13.03 3.43
N PRO A 94 1.13 -13.85 4.49
CA PRO A 94 2.44 -13.96 5.13
C PRO A 94 3.51 -14.37 4.13
N ASN A 95 4.70 -13.79 4.28
CA ASN A 95 5.81 -14.00 3.37
C ASN A 95 7.05 -14.44 4.16
N THR A 96 7.60 -15.60 3.82
CA THR A 96 8.74 -16.16 4.56
C THR A 96 9.99 -15.29 4.44
N VAL A 97 10.19 -14.62 3.31
CA VAL A 97 11.34 -13.74 3.12
C VAL A 97 11.28 -12.54 4.06
N LEU A 98 10.06 -12.13 4.44
CA LEU A 98 9.84 -11.03 5.37
C LEU A 98 9.72 -11.50 6.83
N GLY A 99 10.13 -12.72 7.11
CA GLY A 99 10.07 -13.25 8.47
C GLY A 99 8.67 -13.69 8.91
N GLY A 100 7.77 -13.92 7.94
CA GLY A 100 6.41 -14.39 8.23
C GLY A 100 5.36 -13.30 8.33
N ILE A 101 5.73 -12.03 8.21
CA ILE A 101 4.74 -10.95 8.11
C ILE A 101 4.32 -10.79 6.64
N SER A 102 3.18 -10.15 6.42
CA SER A 102 2.73 -9.87 5.07
C SER A 102 3.48 -8.66 4.47
N PRO A 103 3.58 -8.58 3.14
CA PRO A 103 4.16 -7.39 2.52
C PRO A 103 3.48 -6.09 2.96
N VAL A 104 2.14 -6.08 3.11
CA VAL A 104 1.43 -4.89 3.60
C VAL A 104 1.94 -4.47 4.98
N GLN A 105 2.15 -5.43 5.88
CA GLN A 105 2.68 -5.14 7.21
C GLN A 105 4.10 -4.57 7.15
N ALA A 106 4.91 -5.02 6.19
CA ALA A 106 6.27 -4.54 6.03
C ALA A 106 6.34 -3.08 5.55
N LEU A 107 5.26 -2.54 5.01
CA LEU A 107 5.22 -1.17 4.51
C LEU A 107 5.20 -0.10 5.61
N ASN A 108 5.26 -0.52 6.87
CA ASN A 108 5.31 0.40 8.01
C ASN A 108 6.62 1.19 8.09
N SER A 109 7.62 0.82 7.30
CA SER A 109 8.89 1.53 7.25
C SER A 109 9.37 1.62 5.81
N ARG A 110 10.25 2.60 5.55
CA ARG A 110 10.87 2.75 4.22
C ARG A 110 11.70 1.51 3.88
N PHE A 111 12.42 0.98 4.85
CA PHE A 111 13.23 -0.21 4.65
C PHE A 111 12.36 -1.40 4.23
N GLY A 112 11.25 -1.63 4.92
CA GLY A 112 10.32 -2.70 4.57
C GLY A 112 9.68 -2.49 3.21
N ALA A 113 9.34 -1.25 2.87
CA ALA A 113 8.79 -0.94 1.54
C ALA A 113 9.78 -1.28 0.44
N GLU A 114 11.06 -0.97 0.63
CA GLU A 114 12.11 -1.32 -0.33
C GLU A 114 12.29 -2.83 -0.44
N GLU A 115 12.24 -3.55 0.69
CA GLU A 115 12.30 -5.01 0.68
C GLU A 115 11.18 -5.61 -0.16
N VAL A 116 9.96 -5.11 0.00
CA VAL A 116 8.81 -5.59 -0.77
C VAL A 116 9.05 -5.39 -2.27
N MET A 117 9.53 -4.22 -2.66
CA MET A 117 9.83 -3.93 -4.07
C MET A 117 10.95 -4.82 -4.60
N ASP A 118 11.96 -5.11 -3.79
CA ASP A 118 13.05 -6.01 -4.18
C ASP A 118 12.54 -7.43 -4.38
N ILE A 119 11.67 -7.92 -3.50
CA ILE A 119 11.07 -9.26 -3.65
C ILE A 119 10.28 -9.33 -4.96
N LEU A 120 9.47 -8.32 -5.24
CA LEU A 120 8.69 -8.27 -6.48
C LEU A 120 9.60 -8.25 -7.70
N GLY A 121 10.69 -7.51 -7.65
CA GLY A 121 11.67 -7.47 -8.73
C GLY A 121 12.32 -8.83 -8.99
N ARG A 122 12.64 -9.57 -7.95
CA ARG A 122 13.21 -10.91 -8.07
C ARG A 122 12.20 -11.88 -8.67
N ILE A 123 10.96 -11.81 -8.28
CA ILE A 123 9.89 -12.63 -8.87
C ILE A 123 9.77 -12.32 -10.35
N GLU A 124 9.78 -11.04 -10.72
CA GLU A 124 9.67 -10.59 -12.11
C GLU A 124 10.77 -11.17 -12.99
N TYR A 125 11.99 -11.21 -12.49
CA TYR A 125 13.14 -11.70 -13.26
C TYR A 125 13.41 -13.19 -13.07
N GLY A 126 12.53 -13.90 -12.36
CA GLY A 126 12.69 -15.34 -12.15
C GLY A 126 13.87 -15.75 -11.29
N VAL A 127 14.41 -14.80 -10.51
CA VAL A 127 15.56 -15.06 -9.62
C VAL A 127 15.08 -15.68 -8.31
N TYR A 128 13.81 -15.57 -8.05
CA TYR A 128 13.18 -16.00 -6.82
C TYR A 128 12.59 -17.39 -6.99
N SER A 129 13.21 -18.36 -6.42
CA SER A 129 12.70 -19.73 -6.47
C SER A 129 12.34 -20.24 -5.10
#